data_7587e5feca8ba3b46838b747506e45fd
#
_entry.id   7587e5feca8ba3b46838b747506e45fd
#
_cell.length_a   1.000
_cell.length_b   1.000
_cell.length_c   1.000
_cell.angle_alpha   90.00
_cell.angle_beta   90.00
_cell.angle_gamma   90.00
#
_symmetry.space_group_name_H-M   'P 1'
#
loop_
_entity.id
_entity.type
_entity.pdbx_description
1 polymer ?
#
loop_
_entity_poly.entity_id
_entity_poly.type
_entity_poly.pdbx_seq_one_letter_code
_entity_poly.pdbx_strand_id
1 'polypeptide(L)'
;MNDMAKRIGILTAGGDCPGINATIRGVCKTAIHQYGIDVIGFHDGFQGAITGDYEYMTDSSLTGLLYMGGTVLGTSRAKPFKQLPTDTFNKVDAMIANFEKLGLDAIVCIGGNGTQKTAYKMVQRGINVITIPKTIDNDVFGTDQTFG
;
A
#
# COMPACT_ATOMS: atom_id res chain seq x y z
N MET A 1 27.03 4.53 9.28
CA MET A 1 26.03 5.03 8.31
C MET A 1 24.68 4.48 8.67
N ASN A 2 23.71 5.34 8.83
CA ASN A 2 22.35 4.90 9.08
C ASN A 2 21.71 4.48 7.77
N ASP A 3 21.54 3.18 7.55
CA ASP A 3 20.74 2.62 6.45
C ASP A 3 19.23 2.72 6.77
N MET A 4 18.79 3.92 7.16
CA MET A 4 17.36 4.16 7.35
C MET A 4 16.68 4.31 6.00
N ALA A 5 15.48 3.75 5.86
CA ALA A 5 14.64 3.97 4.70
C ALA A 5 14.46 5.47 4.48
N LYS A 6 14.53 5.92 3.23
CA LYS A 6 14.37 7.32 2.84
C LYS A 6 13.03 7.57 2.18
N ARG A 7 12.48 6.55 1.54
CA ARG A 7 11.20 6.63 0.84
C ARG A 7 10.46 5.30 0.89
N ILE A 8 9.19 5.36 1.22
CA ILE A 8 8.31 4.19 1.23
C ILE A 8 7.08 4.46 0.38
N GLY A 9 6.52 3.38 -0.15
CA GLY A 9 5.21 3.41 -0.77
C GLY A 9 4.13 2.97 0.21
N ILE A 10 2.89 3.39 -0.02
CA ILE A 10 1.72 2.94 0.71
C ILE A 10 0.56 2.74 -0.27
N LEU A 11 -0.17 1.67 -0.11
CA LEU A 11 -1.40 1.41 -0.86
C LEU A 11 -2.45 0.72 0.02
N THR A 12 -3.70 0.87 -0.39
CA THR A 12 -4.84 0.18 0.20
C THR A 12 -5.50 -0.69 -0.84
N ALA A 13 -5.88 -1.91 -0.48
CA ALA A 13 -6.45 -2.87 -1.41
C ALA A 13 -7.63 -3.63 -0.80
N GLY A 14 -8.49 -4.14 -1.67
CA GLY A 14 -9.71 -4.82 -1.26
C GLY A 14 -10.84 -3.86 -0.91
N GLY A 15 -11.85 -4.34 -0.19
CA GLY A 15 -12.97 -3.52 0.26
C GLY A 15 -12.54 -2.44 1.25
N ASP A 16 -13.14 -1.28 1.20
CA ASP A 16 -12.84 -0.23 2.15
C ASP A 16 -13.58 -0.41 3.48
N CYS A 17 -13.08 0.24 4.52
CA CYS A 17 -13.68 0.21 5.85
C CYS A 17 -13.34 1.50 6.61
N PRO A 18 -14.05 1.80 7.71
CA PRO A 18 -13.89 3.08 8.40
C PRO A 18 -12.49 3.39 8.93
N GLY A 19 -11.69 2.37 9.26
CA GLY A 19 -10.37 2.56 9.86
C GLY A 19 -9.22 2.81 8.89
N ILE A 20 -9.44 2.74 7.57
CA ILE A 20 -8.35 2.80 6.59
C ILE A 20 -7.68 4.16 6.57
N ASN A 21 -8.44 5.25 6.51
CA ASN A 21 -7.88 6.60 6.46
C ASN A 21 -7.09 6.94 7.72
N ALA A 22 -7.56 6.52 8.89
CA ALA A 22 -6.81 6.69 10.14
C ALA A 22 -5.49 5.91 10.10
N THR A 23 -5.49 4.72 9.53
CA THR A 23 -4.29 3.89 9.36
C THR A 23 -3.29 4.57 8.40
N ILE A 24 -3.75 5.05 7.26
CA ILE A 24 -2.92 5.82 6.31
C ILE A 24 -2.28 7.01 7.03
N ARG A 25 -3.08 7.78 7.75
CA ARG A 25 -2.60 8.93 8.48
C ARG A 25 -1.54 8.56 9.53
N GLY A 26 -1.77 7.51 10.30
CA GLY A 26 -0.82 7.04 11.31
C GLY A 26 0.52 6.66 10.71
N VAL A 27 0.53 5.88 9.64
CA VAL A 27 1.76 5.49 8.93
C VAL A 27 2.48 6.71 8.37
N CYS A 28 1.77 7.56 7.64
CA CYS A 28 2.36 8.71 6.96
C CYS A 28 2.89 9.77 7.94
N LYS A 29 2.10 10.12 8.96
CA LYS A 29 2.54 11.08 9.99
C LYS A 29 3.78 10.61 10.72
N THR A 30 3.82 9.35 11.12
CA THR A 30 4.98 8.77 11.79
C THR A 30 6.20 8.75 10.88
N ALA A 31 6.05 8.28 9.66
CA ALA A 31 7.15 8.21 8.69
C ALA A 31 7.73 9.60 8.42
N ILE A 32 6.89 10.58 8.14
CA ILE A 32 7.30 11.93 7.75
C ILE A 32 7.89 12.68 8.95
N HIS A 33 7.18 12.73 10.09
CA HIS A 33 7.53 13.61 11.19
C HIS A 33 8.54 13.02 12.18
N GLN A 34 8.50 11.71 12.41
CA GLN A 34 9.43 11.08 13.35
C GLN A 34 10.70 10.59 12.68
N TYR A 35 10.64 10.19 11.42
CA TYR A 35 11.75 9.54 10.73
C TYR A 35 12.25 10.28 9.50
N GLY A 36 11.56 11.34 9.06
CA GLY A 36 11.96 12.09 7.88
C GLY A 36 11.87 11.29 6.58
N ILE A 37 10.96 10.32 6.52
CA ILE A 37 10.78 9.44 5.37
C ILE A 37 9.73 10.04 4.42
N ASP A 38 10.06 10.11 3.14
CA ASP A 38 9.08 10.45 2.10
C ASP A 38 8.10 9.31 1.90
N VAL A 39 6.82 9.62 1.74
CA VAL A 39 5.79 8.62 1.51
C VAL A 39 5.10 8.86 0.16
N ILE A 40 5.09 7.83 -0.67
CA ILE A 40 4.40 7.80 -1.96
C ILE A 40 3.10 7.01 -1.77
N GLY A 41 1.95 7.63 -1.98
CA GLY A 41 0.66 6.96 -1.96
C GLY A 41 0.23 6.54 -3.36
N PHE A 42 0.06 5.23 -3.60
CA PHE A 42 -0.45 4.73 -4.88
C PHE A 42 -1.96 4.80 -4.91
N HIS A 43 -2.51 5.31 -6.01
CA HIS A 43 -3.96 5.40 -6.20
C HIS A 43 -4.52 4.04 -6.63
N ASP A 44 -5.73 3.72 -6.13
CA ASP A 44 -6.46 2.51 -6.49
C ASP A 44 -5.68 1.21 -6.25
N GLY A 45 -4.95 1.17 -5.14
CA GLY A 45 -4.24 -0.03 -4.70
C GLY A 45 -3.16 -0.49 -5.65
N PHE A 46 -3.14 -1.78 -5.94
CA PHE A 46 -2.15 -2.35 -6.87
C PHE A 46 -2.29 -1.81 -8.30
N GLN A 47 -3.47 -1.32 -8.69
CA GLN A 47 -3.65 -0.72 -10.01
C GLN A 47 -2.73 0.49 -10.20
N GLY A 48 -2.68 1.39 -9.24
CA GLY A 48 -1.77 2.54 -9.29
C GLY A 48 -0.30 2.14 -9.26
N ALA A 49 0.04 1.11 -8.49
CA ALA A 49 1.39 0.57 -8.46
C ALA A 49 1.83 0.03 -9.83
N ILE A 50 0.91 -0.63 -10.54
CA ILE A 50 1.15 -1.17 -11.88
C ILE A 50 1.27 -0.06 -12.93
N THR A 51 0.37 0.93 -12.89
CA THR A 51 0.29 1.99 -13.90
C THR A 51 1.17 3.21 -13.61
N GLY A 52 1.72 3.31 -12.40
CA GLY A 52 2.51 4.47 -12.00
C GLY A 52 1.65 5.67 -11.62
N ASP A 53 0.46 5.44 -11.08
CA ASP A 53 -0.45 6.48 -10.61
C ASP A 53 -0.29 6.65 -9.10
N TYR A 54 0.31 7.77 -8.69
CA TYR A 54 0.67 8.02 -7.31
C TYR A 54 0.68 9.51 -6.98
N GLU A 55 0.74 9.81 -5.68
CA GLU A 55 0.99 11.15 -5.17
C GLU A 55 1.99 11.11 -4.02
N TYR A 56 2.69 12.22 -3.78
CA TYR A 56 3.46 12.39 -2.56
C TYR A 56 2.50 12.71 -1.41
N MET A 57 2.59 11.94 -0.33
CA MET A 57 1.78 12.19 0.86
C MET A 57 2.37 13.35 1.64
N THR A 58 1.55 14.36 1.88
CA THR A 58 1.93 15.58 2.59
C THR A 58 0.97 15.83 3.75
N ASP A 59 1.29 16.76 4.62
CA ASP A 59 0.37 17.16 5.70
C ASP A 59 -0.97 17.62 5.14
N SER A 60 -0.97 18.28 3.99
CA SER A 60 -2.20 18.68 3.31
C SER A 60 -3.05 17.48 2.89
N SER A 61 -2.42 16.42 2.34
CA SER A 61 -3.12 15.19 1.97
C SER A 61 -3.73 14.47 3.18
N LEU A 62 -3.13 14.64 4.36
CA LEU A 62 -3.52 13.92 5.58
C LEU A 62 -4.50 14.67 6.46
N THR A 63 -4.77 15.94 6.14
CA THR A 63 -5.66 16.79 6.93
C THR A 63 -7.10 16.25 6.88
N GLY A 64 -7.70 16.06 8.05
CA GLY A 64 -9.09 15.64 8.17
C GLY A 64 -9.34 14.15 7.98
N LEU A 65 -8.33 13.34 7.68
CA LEU A 65 -8.52 11.89 7.40
C LEU A 65 -9.07 11.11 8.59
N LEU A 66 -8.82 11.54 9.83
CA LEU A 66 -9.33 10.86 11.02
C LEU A 66 -10.86 10.77 11.05
N TYR A 67 -11.52 11.72 10.42
CA TYR A 67 -12.97 11.85 10.44
C TYR A 67 -13.63 11.38 9.15
N MET A 68 -12.85 10.87 8.20
CA MET A 68 -13.33 10.39 6.90
C MET A 68 -13.30 8.88 6.83
N GLY A 69 -14.44 8.27 6.52
CA GLY A 69 -14.50 6.84 6.20
C GLY A 69 -13.91 6.54 4.83
N GLY A 70 -13.78 5.27 4.53
CA GLY A 70 -13.22 4.80 3.26
C GLY A 70 -11.72 4.96 3.16
N THR A 71 -11.22 5.16 1.97
CA THR A 71 -9.79 5.37 1.70
C THR A 71 -9.56 6.54 0.76
N VAL A 72 -8.70 7.47 1.18
CA VAL A 72 -8.32 8.63 0.36
C VAL A 72 -7.50 8.21 -0.87
N LEU A 73 -6.79 7.09 -0.79
CA LEU A 73 -5.99 6.56 -1.90
C LEU A 73 -6.82 5.73 -2.87
N GLY A 74 -8.02 5.32 -2.49
CA GLY A 74 -8.83 4.40 -3.29
C GLY A 74 -8.36 2.96 -3.20
N THR A 75 -9.12 2.07 -3.81
CA THR A 75 -8.81 0.65 -3.86
C THR A 75 -9.22 0.08 -5.22
N SER A 76 -8.72 -1.10 -5.55
CA SER A 76 -9.12 -1.84 -6.74
C SER A 76 -9.06 -3.32 -6.49
N ARG A 77 -9.56 -4.09 -7.45
CA ARG A 77 -9.45 -5.55 -7.46
C ARG A 77 -8.30 -6.05 -8.33
N ALA A 78 -7.37 -5.17 -8.68
CA ALA A 78 -6.21 -5.53 -9.48
C ALA A 78 -5.37 -6.59 -8.78
N LYS A 79 -4.96 -7.60 -9.55
CA LYS A 79 -4.15 -8.73 -9.06
C LYS A 79 -2.87 -8.78 -9.87
N PRO A 80 -1.75 -8.22 -9.36
CA PRO A 80 -0.50 -8.14 -10.13
C PRO A 80 0.01 -9.49 -10.63
N PHE A 81 -0.17 -10.56 -9.83
CA PHE A 81 0.33 -11.88 -10.15
C PHE A 81 -0.65 -12.72 -10.99
N LYS A 82 -1.81 -12.16 -11.35
CA LYS A 82 -2.75 -12.84 -12.26
C LYS A 82 -2.64 -12.24 -13.65
N GLN A 83 -1.92 -12.96 -14.53
CA GLN A 83 -1.80 -12.57 -15.94
C GLN A 83 -3.04 -13.06 -16.72
N LEU A 84 -3.67 -12.17 -17.45
CA LEU A 84 -4.82 -12.47 -18.30
C LEU A 84 -4.37 -12.55 -19.77
N PRO A 85 -5.08 -13.32 -20.63
CA PRO A 85 -4.75 -13.39 -22.06
C PRO A 85 -4.83 -12.03 -22.77
N THR A 86 -5.63 -11.11 -22.23
CA THR A 86 -5.80 -9.75 -22.76
C THR A 86 -4.72 -8.77 -22.30
N ASP A 87 -3.88 -9.15 -21.32
CA ASP A 87 -2.83 -8.28 -20.85
C ASP A 87 -1.72 -8.12 -21.90
N THR A 88 -1.36 -6.89 -22.19
CA THR A 88 -0.35 -6.55 -23.20
C THR A 88 1.06 -6.46 -22.60
N PHE A 89 1.19 -6.55 -21.28
CA PHE A 89 2.45 -6.45 -20.56
C PHE A 89 2.40 -7.27 -19.26
N ASN A 90 3.58 -7.53 -18.69
CA ASN A 90 3.68 -8.22 -17.40
C ASN A 90 3.44 -7.21 -16.27
N LYS A 91 2.33 -7.38 -15.53
CA LYS A 91 1.92 -6.46 -14.47
C LYS A 91 2.91 -6.41 -13.30
N VAL A 92 3.47 -7.55 -12.92
CA VAL A 92 4.47 -7.60 -11.84
C VAL A 92 5.73 -6.84 -12.22
N ASP A 93 6.22 -7.05 -13.44
CA ASP A 93 7.42 -6.36 -13.92
C ASP A 93 7.19 -4.85 -14.01
N ALA A 94 6.01 -4.42 -14.45
CA ALA A 94 5.63 -3.00 -14.49
C ALA A 94 5.59 -2.40 -13.08
N MET A 95 5.01 -3.10 -12.12
CA MET A 95 4.95 -2.67 -10.71
C MET A 95 6.35 -2.54 -10.12
N ILE A 96 7.20 -3.53 -10.30
CA ILE A 96 8.59 -3.52 -9.81
C ILE A 96 9.37 -2.37 -10.46
N ALA A 97 9.22 -2.16 -11.74
CA ALA A 97 9.87 -1.06 -12.45
C ALA A 97 9.46 0.30 -11.87
N ASN A 98 8.19 0.49 -11.52
CA ASN A 98 7.72 1.70 -10.87
C ASN A 98 8.33 1.88 -9.48
N PHE A 99 8.44 0.82 -8.69
CA PHE A 99 9.07 0.87 -7.36
C PHE A 99 10.54 1.25 -7.46
N GLU A 100 11.26 0.68 -8.41
CA GLU A 100 12.68 0.99 -8.65
C GLU A 100 12.85 2.44 -9.13
N LYS A 101 12.03 2.88 -10.08
CA LYS A 101 12.04 4.25 -10.59
C LYS A 101 11.80 5.29 -9.49
N LEU A 102 10.91 4.99 -8.55
CA LEU A 102 10.60 5.87 -7.42
C LEU A 102 11.62 5.75 -6.29
N GLY A 103 12.51 4.78 -6.35
CA GLY A 103 13.52 4.56 -5.31
C GLY A 103 12.91 4.15 -3.97
N LEU A 104 11.89 3.29 -4.00
CA LEU A 104 11.22 2.84 -2.77
C LEU A 104 12.10 1.86 -2.01
N ASP A 105 12.30 2.12 -0.73
CA ASP A 105 13.01 1.22 0.19
C ASP A 105 12.10 0.12 0.74
N ALA A 106 10.81 0.41 0.81
CA ALA A 106 9.79 -0.54 1.25
C ALA A 106 8.41 -0.10 0.74
N ILE A 107 7.45 -1.02 0.80
CA ILE A 107 6.05 -0.70 0.52
C ILE A 107 5.16 -1.22 1.64
N VAL A 108 4.21 -0.40 2.06
CA VAL A 108 3.19 -0.74 3.07
C VAL A 108 1.90 -1.06 2.34
N CYS A 109 1.40 -2.28 2.53
CA CYS A 109 0.16 -2.75 1.92
C CYS A 109 -0.90 -2.94 3.00
N ILE A 110 -1.97 -2.17 2.92
CA ILE A 110 -3.11 -2.25 3.83
C ILE A 110 -4.22 -3.04 3.14
N GLY A 111 -4.59 -4.19 3.68
CA GLY A 111 -5.65 -4.99 3.06
C GLY A 111 -5.91 -6.32 3.74
N GLY A 112 -6.82 -7.08 3.16
CA GLY A 112 -7.29 -8.36 3.67
C GLY A 112 -6.43 -9.55 3.22
N ASN A 113 -7.01 -10.75 3.27
CA ASN A 113 -6.31 -11.99 2.94
C ASN A 113 -5.69 -12.01 1.53
N GLY A 114 -6.41 -11.50 0.54
CA GLY A 114 -5.89 -11.43 -0.84
C GLY A 114 -4.67 -10.52 -0.94
N THR A 115 -4.68 -9.40 -0.23
CA THR A 115 -3.55 -8.47 -0.16
C THR A 115 -2.35 -9.11 0.53
N GLN A 116 -2.58 -9.85 1.62
CA GLN A 116 -1.53 -10.57 2.34
C GLN A 116 -0.86 -11.60 1.42
N LYS A 117 -1.63 -12.35 0.65
CA LYS A 117 -1.11 -13.32 -0.33
C LYS A 117 -0.29 -12.65 -1.42
N THR A 118 -0.76 -11.52 -1.93
CA THR A 118 -0.02 -10.72 -2.93
C THR A 118 1.29 -10.21 -2.33
N ALA A 119 1.26 -9.67 -1.13
CA ALA A 119 2.44 -9.19 -0.42
C ALA A 119 3.48 -10.30 -0.24
N TYR A 120 3.05 -11.50 0.12
CA TYR A 120 3.94 -12.66 0.24
C TYR A 120 4.67 -12.96 -1.08
N LYS A 121 3.93 -12.94 -2.20
CA LYS A 121 4.53 -13.14 -3.53
C LYS A 121 5.51 -12.01 -3.89
N MET A 122 5.23 -10.79 -3.47
CA MET A 122 6.13 -9.65 -3.67
C MET A 122 7.44 -9.85 -2.91
N VAL A 123 7.37 -10.31 -1.68
CA VAL A 123 8.57 -10.65 -0.88
C VAL A 123 9.43 -11.69 -1.59
N GLN A 124 8.82 -12.70 -2.19
CA GLN A 124 9.52 -13.72 -2.98
C GLN A 124 10.23 -13.13 -4.21
N ARG A 125 9.81 -11.97 -4.69
CA ARG A 125 10.46 -11.23 -5.77
C ARG A 125 11.48 -10.21 -5.26
N GLY A 126 11.82 -10.24 -3.98
CA GLY A 126 12.83 -9.38 -3.37
C GLY A 126 12.35 -7.98 -2.97
N ILE A 127 11.04 -7.74 -2.98
CA ILE A 127 10.47 -6.45 -2.55
C ILE A 127 10.33 -6.47 -1.02
N ASN A 128 10.76 -5.39 -0.37
CA ASN A 128 10.58 -5.22 1.06
C ASN A 128 9.15 -4.73 1.33
N VAL A 129 8.31 -5.60 1.91
CA VAL A 129 6.88 -5.34 2.11
C VAL A 129 6.52 -5.41 3.59
N ILE A 130 5.76 -4.44 4.05
CA ILE A 130 5.12 -4.45 5.36
C ILE A 130 3.62 -4.49 5.11
N THR A 131 2.92 -5.41 5.77
CA THR A 131 1.47 -5.52 5.64
C THR A 131 0.76 -5.06 6.90
N ILE A 132 -0.38 -4.40 6.69
CA ILE A 132 -1.28 -4.01 7.77
C ILE A 132 -2.61 -4.72 7.48
N PRO A 133 -3.00 -5.69 8.31
CA PRO A 133 -4.22 -6.44 8.08
C PRO A 133 -5.47 -5.58 8.29
N LYS A 134 -6.33 -5.59 7.29
CA LYS A 134 -7.61 -4.91 7.29
C LYS A 134 -8.68 -5.90 6.86
N THR A 135 -9.80 -5.97 7.60
CA THR A 135 -10.93 -6.82 7.27
C THR A 135 -12.21 -6.26 7.88
N ILE A 136 -13.34 -6.46 7.21
CA ILE A 136 -14.65 -6.14 7.75
C ILE A 136 -15.10 -7.24 8.71
N ASP A 137 -14.78 -8.49 8.42
CA ASP A 137 -15.28 -9.67 9.14
C ASP A 137 -14.32 -10.21 10.20
N ASN A 138 -13.19 -9.56 10.44
CA ASN A 138 -12.14 -9.99 11.36
C ASN A 138 -11.67 -11.43 11.09
N ASP A 139 -11.44 -11.74 9.83
CA ASP A 139 -11.18 -13.08 9.32
C ASP A 139 -9.76 -13.30 8.77
N VAL A 140 -8.83 -12.41 9.06
CA VAL A 140 -7.43 -12.57 8.64
C VAL A 140 -6.72 -13.52 9.60
N PHE A 141 -6.30 -14.67 9.09
CA PHE A 141 -5.61 -15.69 9.87
C PHE A 141 -4.32 -15.15 10.49
N GLY A 142 -4.06 -15.56 11.75
CA GLY A 142 -2.84 -15.18 12.47
C GLY A 142 -2.88 -13.79 13.08
N THR A 143 -4.04 -13.15 13.12
CA THR A 143 -4.23 -11.85 13.76
C THR A 143 -5.23 -11.95 14.91
N ASP A 144 -4.97 -11.23 16.00
CA ASP A 144 -5.91 -11.09 17.11
C ASP A 144 -6.92 -9.99 16.84
N GLN A 145 -6.44 -8.90 16.25
CA GLN A 145 -7.26 -7.75 15.88
C GLN A 145 -6.76 -7.13 14.58
N THR A 146 -7.69 -6.68 13.75
CA THR A 146 -7.40 -6.02 12.48
C THR A 146 -8.04 -4.65 12.42
N PHE A 147 -7.60 -3.82 11.47
CA PHE A 147 -8.27 -2.56 11.15
C PHE A 147 -9.53 -2.84 10.32
N GLY A 148 -10.61 -2.17 10.66
CA GLY A 148 -11.89 -2.34 9.96
C GLY A 148 -13.07 -2.76 10.79
#